data_c263b799f336ed8ab04fc17c3ab39927
#
_entry.id   c263b799f336ed8ab04fc17c3ab39927
#
_cell.length_a   1.000
_cell.length_b   1.000
_cell.length_c   1.000
_cell.angle_alpha   90.00
_cell.angle_beta   90.00
_cell.angle_gamma   90.00
#
_symmetry.space_group_name_H-M   'P 1'
#
loop_
_entity.id
_entity.type
_entity.pdbx_description
1 polymer ?
#
loop_
_entity_poly.entity_id
_entity_poly.type
_entity_poly.pdbx_seq_one_letter_code
_entity_poly.pdbx_strand_id
1 'polypeptide(L)'
;MTEDKTMNHENKRNAIAYVRADIDMLCEQTEDSERRAFHNRAHGGLFAIRAGGLITDAELHVIAQELDAANTKACGQVRARR
;
A
#
# COMPACT_ATOMS: atom_id res chain seq x y z
N MET A 1 -10.62 0.09 -28.41
CA MET A 1 -11.61 -0.83 -27.85
C MET A 1 -12.01 -0.36 -26.47
N THR A 2 -13.30 -0.14 -26.31
CA THR A 2 -13.85 0.40 -25.08
C THR A 2 -13.74 -0.54 -23.89
N GLU A 3 -13.76 -1.84 -24.14
CA GLU A 3 -13.63 -2.87 -23.10
C GLU A 3 -12.29 -2.79 -22.38
N ASP A 4 -11.21 -2.54 -23.12
CA ASP A 4 -9.87 -2.48 -22.54
C ASP A 4 -9.72 -1.30 -21.57
N LYS A 5 -10.33 -0.15 -21.88
CA LYS A 5 -10.31 1.01 -20.99
C LYS A 5 -11.08 0.73 -19.70
N THR A 6 -12.24 0.07 -19.79
CA THR A 6 -13.05 -0.27 -18.62
C THR A 6 -12.31 -1.25 -17.73
N MET A 7 -11.72 -2.31 -18.31
CA MET A 7 -10.96 -3.30 -17.58
C MET A 7 -9.72 -2.69 -16.92
N ASN A 8 -9.03 -1.77 -17.61
CA ASN A 8 -7.88 -1.08 -17.04
C ASN A 8 -8.24 -0.23 -15.83
N HIS A 9 -9.39 0.46 -15.87
CA HIS A 9 -9.88 1.25 -14.74
C HIS A 9 -10.23 0.36 -13.55
N GLU A 10 -10.88 -0.77 -13.78
CA GLU A 10 -11.21 -1.73 -12.74
C GLU A 10 -9.96 -2.35 -12.15
N ASN A 11 -9.00 -2.76 -13.00
CA ASN A 11 -7.74 -3.34 -12.56
C ASN A 11 -6.93 -2.36 -11.72
N LYS A 12 -6.87 -1.11 -12.14
CA LYS A 12 -6.22 -0.03 -11.40
C LYS A 12 -6.86 0.16 -10.05
N ARG A 13 -8.19 0.27 -10.00
CA ARG A 13 -8.94 0.47 -8.76
C ARG A 13 -8.71 -0.69 -7.80
N ASN A 14 -8.79 -1.92 -8.31
CA ASN A 14 -8.59 -3.13 -7.51
C ASN A 14 -7.15 -3.21 -7.00
N ALA A 15 -6.18 -2.90 -7.84
CA ALA A 15 -4.77 -2.92 -7.44
C ALA A 15 -4.48 -1.92 -6.33
N ILE A 16 -4.99 -0.70 -6.46
CA ILE A 16 -4.86 0.32 -5.42
C ILE A 16 -5.55 -0.11 -4.13
N ALA A 17 -6.74 -0.71 -4.23
CA ALA A 17 -7.48 -1.20 -3.07
C ALA A 17 -6.70 -2.29 -2.33
N TYR A 18 -6.04 -3.19 -3.03
CA TYR A 18 -5.20 -4.22 -2.40
C TYR A 18 -4.03 -3.61 -1.63
N VAL A 19 -3.34 -2.65 -2.24
CA VAL A 19 -2.23 -1.97 -1.55
C VAL A 19 -2.75 -1.21 -0.33
N ARG A 20 -3.86 -0.50 -0.44
CA ARG A 20 -4.44 0.25 0.67
C ARG A 20 -4.95 -0.66 1.79
N ALA A 21 -5.44 -1.84 1.46
CA ALA A 21 -5.81 -2.84 2.47
C ALA A 21 -4.59 -3.26 3.30
N ASP A 22 -3.46 -3.47 2.66
CA ASP A 22 -2.21 -3.80 3.36
C ASP A 22 -1.71 -2.61 4.20
N ILE A 23 -1.87 -1.38 3.71
CA ILE A 23 -1.52 -0.16 4.47
C ILE A 23 -2.41 -0.04 5.71
N ASP A 24 -3.71 -0.32 5.58
CA ASP A 24 -4.65 -0.29 6.71
C ASP A 24 -4.27 -1.33 7.76
N MET A 25 -3.90 -2.53 7.33
CA MET A 25 -3.41 -3.58 8.23
C MET A 25 -2.11 -3.18 8.91
N LEU A 26 -1.19 -2.57 8.16
CA LEU A 26 0.07 -2.05 8.73
C LEU A 26 -0.22 -1.06 9.85
N CYS A 27 -1.15 -0.15 9.60
CA CYS A 27 -1.50 0.94 10.53
C CYS A 27 -1.94 0.43 11.90
N GLU A 28 -2.46 -0.79 11.98
CA GLU A 28 -2.98 -1.40 13.21
C GLU A 28 -1.97 -2.23 13.97
N GLN A 29 -0.78 -2.44 13.43
CA GLN A 29 0.16 -3.40 14.02
C GLN A 29 0.81 -2.88 15.30
N THR A 30 1.00 -3.81 16.23
CA THR A 30 1.63 -3.56 17.54
C THR A 30 2.85 -4.44 17.78
N GLU A 31 3.06 -5.45 16.94
CA GLU A 31 4.21 -6.36 16.97
C GLU A 31 5.15 -6.04 15.83
N ASP A 32 6.45 -5.92 16.10
CA ASP A 32 7.42 -5.48 15.10
C ASP A 32 7.53 -6.41 13.90
N SER A 33 7.48 -7.73 14.14
CA SER A 33 7.55 -8.70 13.05
C SER A 33 6.35 -8.58 12.10
N GLU A 34 5.15 -8.38 12.64
CA GLU A 34 3.94 -8.16 11.85
C GLU A 34 3.98 -6.83 11.11
N ARG A 35 4.46 -5.78 11.78
CA ARG A 35 4.63 -4.47 11.17
C ARG A 35 5.54 -4.57 9.94
N ARG A 36 6.67 -5.24 10.07
CA ARG A 36 7.61 -5.43 8.96
C ARG A 36 6.98 -6.20 7.80
N ALA A 37 6.23 -7.26 8.12
CA ALA A 37 5.57 -8.08 7.11
C ALA A 37 4.58 -7.26 6.28
N PHE A 38 3.72 -6.49 6.94
CA PHE A 38 2.73 -5.65 6.24
C PHE A 38 3.38 -4.48 5.52
N HIS A 39 4.43 -3.88 6.09
CA HIS A 39 5.19 -2.83 5.44
C HIS A 39 5.81 -3.33 4.13
N ASN A 40 6.48 -4.47 4.18
CA ASN A 40 7.11 -5.07 3.00
C ASN A 40 6.09 -5.46 1.94
N ARG A 41 4.95 -6.00 2.35
CA ARG A 41 3.84 -6.36 1.44
C ARG A 41 3.29 -5.14 0.73
N ALA A 42 2.96 -4.10 1.48
CA ALA A 42 2.42 -2.87 0.91
C ALA A 42 3.42 -2.20 -0.03
N HIS A 43 4.68 -2.13 0.38
CA HIS A 43 5.76 -1.55 -0.41
C HIS A 43 5.96 -2.31 -1.72
N GLY A 44 6.10 -3.63 -1.63
CA GLY A 44 6.25 -4.49 -2.81
C GLY A 44 5.06 -4.41 -3.76
N GLY A 45 3.85 -4.42 -3.21
CA GLY A 45 2.62 -4.28 -4.00
C GLY A 45 2.53 -2.94 -4.71
N LEU A 46 2.89 -1.86 -4.01
CA LEU A 46 2.87 -0.51 -4.58
C LEU A 46 3.83 -0.39 -5.77
N PHE A 47 5.05 -0.86 -5.61
CA PHE A 47 6.02 -0.81 -6.70
C PHE A 47 5.66 -1.76 -7.85
N ALA A 48 5.05 -2.90 -7.55
CA ALA A 48 4.58 -3.83 -8.59
C ALA A 48 3.52 -3.20 -9.48
N ILE A 49 2.54 -2.51 -8.91
CA ILE A 49 1.49 -1.86 -9.71
C ILE A 49 2.02 -0.66 -10.48
N ARG A 50 3.04 0.02 -9.98
CA ARG A 50 3.71 1.08 -10.73
C ARG A 50 4.51 0.49 -11.89
N ALA A 51 5.29 -0.56 -11.65
CA ALA A 51 6.06 -1.25 -12.69
C ALA A 51 5.17 -1.83 -13.79
N GLY A 52 3.98 -2.30 -13.40
CA GLY A 52 2.98 -2.81 -14.35
C GLY A 52 2.22 -1.74 -15.11
N GLY A 53 2.49 -0.46 -14.83
CA GLY A 53 1.85 0.65 -15.54
C GLY A 53 0.42 0.95 -15.10
N LEU A 54 -0.01 0.39 -13.96
CA LEU A 54 -1.38 0.59 -13.47
C LEU A 54 -1.59 1.95 -12.82
N ILE A 55 -0.52 2.54 -12.28
CA ILE A 55 -0.58 3.86 -11.64
C ILE A 55 0.51 4.77 -12.20
N THR A 56 0.31 6.08 -12.06
CA THR A 56 1.27 7.10 -12.44
C THR A 56 2.27 7.36 -11.32
N ASP A 57 3.34 8.09 -11.61
CA ASP A 57 4.31 8.52 -10.59
C ASP A 57 3.66 9.41 -9.52
N ALA A 58 2.72 10.27 -9.93
CA ALA A 58 2.00 11.11 -8.98
C ALA A 58 1.14 10.27 -8.01
N GLU A 59 0.47 9.26 -8.54
CA GLU A 59 -0.32 8.33 -7.73
C GLU A 59 0.56 7.49 -6.81
N LEU A 60 1.71 7.03 -7.31
CA LEU A 60 2.70 6.34 -6.50
C LEU A 60 3.12 7.20 -5.30
N HIS A 61 3.40 8.47 -5.54
CA HIS A 61 3.85 9.40 -4.50
C HIS A 61 2.80 9.56 -3.40
N VAL A 62 1.54 9.74 -3.78
CA VAL A 62 0.44 9.87 -2.81
C VAL A 62 0.30 8.63 -1.95
N ILE A 63 0.30 7.44 -2.57
CA ILE A 63 0.13 6.19 -1.83
C ILE A 63 1.37 5.89 -0.97
N ALA A 64 2.56 6.23 -1.46
CA ALA A 64 3.80 6.09 -0.68
C ALA A 64 3.76 6.94 0.60
N GLN A 65 3.18 8.14 0.54
CA GLN A 65 3.00 8.99 1.73
C GLN A 65 2.01 8.34 2.72
N GLU A 66 0.94 7.72 2.23
CA GLU A 66 0.00 6.98 3.07
C GLU A 66 0.70 5.81 3.76
N LEU A 67 1.54 5.08 3.02
CA LEU A 67 2.33 3.97 3.54
C LEU A 67 3.29 4.44 4.63
N ASP A 68 4.01 5.53 4.40
CA ASP A 68 4.96 6.08 5.37
C ASP A 68 4.25 6.51 6.65
N ALA A 69 3.10 7.16 6.53
CA ALA A 69 2.32 7.59 7.69
C ALA A 69 1.82 6.38 8.50
N ALA A 70 1.34 5.34 7.83
CA ALA A 70 0.90 4.11 8.48
C ALA A 70 2.04 3.41 9.20
N ASN A 71 3.21 3.35 8.57
CA ASN A 71 4.39 2.73 9.18
C ASN A 71 4.87 3.51 10.40
N THR A 72 4.87 4.83 10.33
CA THR A 72 5.24 5.69 11.47
C THR A 72 4.31 5.45 12.65
N LYS A 73 3.00 5.38 12.40
CA LYS A 73 2.01 5.09 13.43
C LYS A 73 2.26 3.72 14.06
N ALA A 74 2.45 2.70 13.23
CA ALA A 74 2.70 1.34 13.69
C ALA A 74 4.00 1.24 14.50
N CYS A 75 5.06 1.91 14.06
CA CYS A 75 6.32 1.97 14.81
C CYS A 75 6.11 2.55 16.22
N GLY A 76 5.29 3.58 16.33
CA GLY A 76 4.95 4.17 17.63
C GLY A 76 4.20 3.20 18.52
N GLN A 77 3.28 2.43 17.95
CA GLN A 77 2.50 1.41 18.68
C GLN A 77 3.39 0.25 19.17
N VAL A 78 4.34 -0.16 18.34
CA VAL A 78 5.32 -1.20 18.70
C VAL A 78 6.16 -0.73 19.89
N ARG A 79 6.67 0.52 19.84
CA ARG A 79 7.44 1.09 20.95
C ARG A 79 6.62 1.23 22.22
N ALA A 80 5.38 1.67 22.10
CA ALA A 80 4.49 1.86 23.24
C ALA A 80 4.18 0.55 23.96
N ARG A 81 4.23 -0.55 23.25
CA ARG A 81 3.94 -1.89 23.80
C ARG A 81 5.12 -2.50 24.56
N ARG A 82 6.32 -2.02 24.32
CA ARG A 82 7.52 -2.45 25.04
C ARG A 82 7.51 -1.84 26.45
#